data_ac7dac8e3118c5ae61e839697f7c128b
#
_entry.id   ac7dac8e3118c5ae61e839697f7c128b
#
_cell.length_a   1.000
_cell.length_b   1.000
_cell.length_c   1.000
_cell.angle_alpha   90.00
_cell.angle_beta   90.00
_cell.angle_gamma   90.00
#
_symmetry.space_group_name_H-M   'P 1'
#
loop_
_entity.id
_entity.type
_entity.pdbx_description
1 polymer ?
#
loop_
_entity_poly.entity_id
_entity_poly.type
_entity_poly.pdbx_seq_one_letter_code
_entity_poly.pdbx_strand_id
1 'polypeptide(L)'
;MDSVPRTLIADDHRLVADALNELLAEHCEMVGTVLDGSSLLSVALERRPDLIIADLSMPGLSGVEAVGELRRAGVTAKIIIVSMYGDPRVAKQAIAAGASAFVAKQGAGEELLTAIRMVLKGGSYISPHIAERMASPGATERPLATLTPRQREILQFIAKGHSAKEIAAALNLSPRTVETHKYEIMRALGFRKSADLVRYATSMGLGMS
;
A
#
# COMPACT_ATOMS: atom_id res chain seq x y z
N MET A 1 28.88 8.92 15.44
CA MET A 1 27.50 9.32 15.86
C MET A 1 26.65 9.17 14.63
N ASP A 2 25.75 8.20 14.60
CA ASP A 2 24.82 8.08 13.47
C ASP A 2 23.93 9.33 13.48
N SER A 3 23.93 10.07 12.39
CA SER A 3 23.09 11.27 12.26
C SER A 3 21.61 10.84 12.29
N VAL A 4 20.77 11.63 12.97
CA VAL A 4 19.33 11.41 12.97
C VAL A 4 18.83 11.47 11.52
N PRO A 5 18.12 10.46 11.01
CA PRO A 5 17.75 10.40 9.61
C PRO A 5 16.66 11.44 9.28
N ARG A 6 16.88 12.19 8.21
CA ARG A 6 15.92 13.13 7.66
C ARG A 6 14.78 12.38 6.99
N THR A 7 13.57 12.49 7.54
CA THR A 7 12.45 11.61 7.19
C THR A 7 11.27 12.39 6.60
N LEU A 8 10.78 11.91 5.46
CA LEU A 8 9.59 12.40 4.77
C LEU A 8 8.47 11.36 4.90
N ILE A 9 7.28 11.78 5.33
CA ILE A 9 6.08 10.94 5.40
C ILE A 9 5.14 11.27 4.25
N ALA A 10 4.52 10.24 3.65
CA ALA A 10 3.47 10.36 2.67
C ALA A 10 2.30 9.44 3.05
N ASP A 11 1.16 10.03 3.44
CA ASP A 11 -0.05 9.29 3.82
C ASP A 11 -1.27 10.21 3.63
N ASP A 12 -2.28 9.77 2.90
CA ASP A 12 -3.50 10.54 2.64
C ASP A 12 -4.43 10.64 3.86
N HIS A 13 -4.15 9.87 4.91
CA HIS A 13 -4.86 9.90 6.19
C HIS A 13 -4.11 10.76 7.21
N ARG A 14 -4.52 12.02 7.39
CA ARG A 14 -3.86 12.98 8.32
C ARG A 14 -3.64 12.41 9.71
N LEU A 15 -4.63 11.72 10.30
CA LEU A 15 -4.50 11.13 11.64
C LEU A 15 -3.38 10.07 11.70
N VAL A 16 -3.17 9.32 10.61
CA VAL A 16 -2.10 8.33 10.55
C VAL A 16 -0.75 9.04 10.39
N ALA A 17 -0.68 10.05 9.53
CA ALA A 17 0.52 10.85 9.34
C ALA A 17 0.93 11.56 10.65
N ASP A 18 -0.02 12.12 11.40
CA ASP A 18 0.24 12.76 12.70
C ASP A 18 0.74 11.75 13.73
N ALA A 19 0.13 10.56 13.82
CA ALA A 19 0.58 9.49 14.70
C ALA A 19 1.99 8.98 14.34
N LEU A 20 2.31 8.88 13.04
CA LEU A 20 3.66 8.53 12.58
C LEU A 20 4.68 9.63 12.92
N ASN A 21 4.31 10.90 12.77
CA ASN A 21 5.16 12.04 13.17
C ASN A 21 5.47 11.97 14.67
N GLU A 22 4.47 11.76 15.52
CA GLU A 22 4.64 11.65 16.97
C GLU A 22 5.53 10.44 17.34
N LEU A 23 5.26 9.27 16.76
CA LEU A 23 6.04 8.06 16.99
C LEU A 23 7.52 8.25 16.63
N LEU A 24 7.81 8.99 15.57
CA LEU A 24 9.15 9.11 15.01
C LEU A 24 9.91 10.34 15.50
N ALA A 25 9.27 11.27 16.22
CA ALA A 25 9.86 12.53 16.65
C ALA A 25 11.17 12.38 17.47
N GLU A 26 11.27 11.29 18.26
CA GLU A 26 12.49 10.99 19.05
C GLU A 26 13.58 10.25 18.24
N HIS A 27 13.25 9.76 17.06
CA HIS A 27 14.11 8.88 16.25
C HIS A 27 14.52 9.47 14.92
N CYS A 28 13.80 10.49 14.41
CA CYS A 28 13.96 11.05 13.07
C CYS A 28 13.81 12.56 13.08
N GLU A 29 14.54 13.23 12.17
CA GLU A 29 14.28 14.64 11.81
C GLU A 29 13.19 14.69 10.74
N MET A 30 12.01 15.18 11.10
CA MET A 30 10.89 15.26 10.16
C MET A 30 11.11 16.42 9.19
N VAL A 31 11.30 16.13 7.90
CA VAL A 31 11.50 17.15 6.85
C VAL A 31 10.24 17.51 6.10
N GLY A 32 9.15 16.77 6.31
CA GLY A 32 7.85 17.08 5.73
C GLY A 32 6.84 15.95 5.84
N THR A 33 5.58 16.29 5.57
CA THR A 33 4.47 15.34 5.43
C THR A 33 3.67 15.75 4.21
N VAL A 34 3.37 14.80 3.32
CA VAL A 34 2.58 14.98 2.11
C VAL A 34 1.40 14.02 2.09
N LEU A 35 0.35 14.36 1.36
CA LEU A 35 -0.92 13.61 1.38
C LEU A 35 -1.21 12.86 0.07
N ASP A 36 -0.29 12.92 -0.90
CA ASP A 36 -0.45 12.27 -2.20
C ASP A 36 0.91 11.93 -2.83
N GLY A 37 0.88 10.99 -3.79
CA GLY A 37 2.10 10.50 -4.42
C GLY A 37 2.79 11.49 -5.35
N SER A 38 2.06 12.46 -5.92
CA SER A 38 2.65 13.48 -6.80
C SER A 38 3.45 14.49 -5.99
N SER A 39 2.91 14.96 -4.87
CA SER A 39 3.60 15.82 -3.91
C SER A 39 4.82 15.12 -3.28
N LEU A 40 4.73 13.79 -3.07
CA LEU A 40 5.85 13.02 -2.55
C LEU A 40 7.11 13.16 -3.42
N LEU A 41 6.96 13.02 -4.74
CA LEU A 41 8.09 13.10 -5.66
C LEU A 41 8.74 14.49 -5.62
N SER A 42 7.96 15.56 -5.71
CA SER A 42 8.47 16.94 -5.72
C SER A 42 9.19 17.30 -4.41
N VAL A 43 8.59 16.96 -3.26
CA VAL A 43 9.16 17.23 -1.94
C VAL A 43 10.41 16.37 -1.67
N ALA A 44 10.44 15.12 -2.12
CA ALA A 44 11.61 14.25 -1.98
C ALA A 44 12.82 14.80 -2.77
N LEU A 45 12.61 15.33 -3.96
CA LEU A 45 13.66 15.97 -4.76
C LEU A 45 14.17 17.27 -4.14
N GLU A 46 13.27 18.09 -3.59
CA GLU A 46 13.60 19.36 -2.92
C GLU A 46 14.33 19.12 -1.60
N ARG A 47 13.75 18.30 -0.72
CA ARG A 47 14.19 18.14 0.67
C ARG A 47 15.32 17.11 0.84
N ARG A 48 15.51 16.22 -0.13
CA ARG A 48 16.52 15.16 -0.12
C ARG A 48 16.54 14.38 1.20
N PRO A 49 15.45 13.69 1.56
CA PRO A 49 15.38 12.89 2.78
C PRO A 49 16.35 11.69 2.71
N ASP A 50 16.74 11.18 3.89
CA ASP A 50 17.45 9.91 4.02
C ASP A 50 16.48 8.73 4.04
N LEU A 51 15.27 8.98 4.56
CA LEU A 51 14.19 8.00 4.72
C LEU A 51 12.86 8.57 4.23
N ILE A 52 12.13 7.74 3.50
CA ILE A 52 10.74 8.02 3.08
C ILE A 52 9.86 6.91 3.66
N ILE A 53 8.78 7.29 4.33
CA ILE A 53 7.74 6.37 4.77
C ILE A 53 6.48 6.73 3.99
N ALA A 54 6.02 5.82 3.15
CA ALA A 54 4.90 6.09 2.24
C ALA A 54 3.78 5.06 2.40
N ASP A 55 2.54 5.56 2.47
CA ASP A 55 1.38 4.69 2.36
C ASP A 55 1.30 4.06 0.97
N LEU A 56 0.82 2.82 0.94
CA LEU A 56 0.59 2.11 -0.31
C LEU A 56 -0.51 2.76 -1.15
N SER A 57 -1.58 3.23 -0.51
CA SER A 57 -2.84 3.66 -1.16
C SER A 57 -3.00 5.17 -1.06
N MET A 58 -2.34 5.92 -1.92
CA MET A 58 -2.45 7.38 -1.99
C MET A 58 -3.15 7.84 -3.27
N PRO A 59 -3.80 9.02 -3.26
CA PRO A 59 -4.32 9.65 -4.46
C PRO A 59 -3.21 9.99 -5.48
N GLY A 60 -3.54 9.92 -6.76
CA GLY A 60 -2.62 10.23 -7.85
C GLY A 60 -1.71 9.04 -8.15
N LEU A 61 -0.61 8.89 -7.44
CA LEU A 61 0.32 7.77 -7.56
C LEU A 61 0.19 6.84 -6.36
N SER A 62 0.02 5.55 -6.60
CA SER A 62 0.12 4.54 -5.53
C SER A 62 1.55 4.51 -4.95
N GLY A 63 1.70 3.99 -3.72
CA GLY A 63 3.03 3.88 -3.11
C GLY A 63 4.03 3.09 -3.96
N VAL A 64 3.60 2.04 -4.67
CA VAL A 64 4.47 1.27 -5.57
C VAL A 64 4.92 2.09 -6.78
N GLU A 65 3.98 2.81 -7.41
CA GLU A 65 4.30 3.70 -8.54
C GLU A 65 5.22 4.84 -8.10
N ALA A 66 4.94 5.45 -6.94
CA ALA A 66 5.77 6.51 -6.37
C ALA A 66 7.20 6.03 -6.11
N VAL A 67 7.40 4.80 -5.60
CA VAL A 67 8.74 4.20 -5.45
C VAL A 67 9.45 4.14 -6.80
N GLY A 68 8.78 3.66 -7.86
CA GLY A 68 9.35 3.58 -9.19
C GLY A 68 9.76 4.95 -9.75
N GLU A 69 8.91 5.98 -9.58
CA GLU A 69 9.21 7.36 -10.01
C GLU A 69 10.38 7.96 -9.22
N LEU A 70 10.39 7.79 -7.90
CA LEU A 70 11.50 8.25 -7.06
C LEU A 70 12.84 7.63 -7.49
N ARG A 71 12.86 6.33 -7.80
CA ARG A 71 14.07 5.65 -8.27
C ARG A 71 14.50 6.12 -9.66
N ARG A 72 13.56 6.33 -10.58
CA ARG A 72 13.84 6.90 -11.91
C ARG A 72 14.38 8.33 -11.83
N ALA A 73 13.90 9.11 -10.86
CA ALA A 73 14.40 10.46 -10.58
C ALA A 73 15.74 10.49 -9.82
N GLY A 74 16.36 9.34 -9.51
CA GLY A 74 17.66 9.26 -8.85
C GLY A 74 17.61 9.45 -7.33
N VAL A 75 16.44 9.40 -6.70
CA VAL A 75 16.31 9.50 -5.23
C VAL A 75 16.91 8.24 -4.59
N THR A 76 17.91 8.43 -3.72
CA THR A 76 18.65 7.35 -3.04
C THR A 76 18.13 7.05 -1.63
N ALA A 77 17.18 7.82 -1.14
CA ALA A 77 16.54 7.63 0.16
C ALA A 77 16.12 6.16 0.38
N LYS A 78 16.18 5.68 1.61
CA LYS A 78 15.53 4.42 1.98
C LYS A 78 14.02 4.61 1.94
N ILE A 79 13.28 3.68 1.32
CA ILE A 79 11.83 3.81 1.18
C ILE A 79 11.16 2.64 1.89
N ILE A 80 10.30 2.96 2.85
CA ILE A 80 9.46 2.00 3.56
C ILE A 80 8.03 2.21 3.09
N ILE A 81 7.43 1.17 2.51
CA ILE A 81 5.99 1.16 2.22
C ILE A 81 5.25 0.65 3.45
N VAL A 82 4.24 1.40 3.87
CA VAL A 82 3.33 1.03 4.96
C VAL A 82 1.95 0.74 4.38
N SER A 83 1.32 -0.36 4.76
CA SER A 83 0.04 -0.76 4.16
C SER A 83 -0.92 -1.36 5.19
N MET A 84 -2.20 -1.02 5.07
CA MET A 84 -3.27 -1.70 5.83
C MET A 84 -3.42 -3.17 5.42
N TYR A 85 -2.95 -3.53 4.24
CA TYR A 85 -3.13 -4.86 3.64
C TYR A 85 -1.78 -5.52 3.37
N GLY A 86 -1.56 -6.66 4.01
CA GLY A 86 -0.34 -7.46 3.83
C GLY A 86 -0.44 -8.41 2.63
N ASP A 87 -0.70 -7.92 1.41
CA ASP A 87 -0.69 -8.77 0.21
C ASP A 87 0.77 -9.06 -0.21
N PRO A 88 1.20 -10.34 -0.19
CA PRO A 88 2.56 -10.74 -0.57
C PRO A 88 2.96 -10.29 -1.99
N ARG A 89 2.01 -10.20 -2.92
CA ARG A 89 2.29 -9.78 -4.31
C ARG A 89 2.62 -8.31 -4.37
N VAL A 90 1.85 -7.49 -3.64
CA VAL A 90 2.09 -6.05 -3.57
C VAL A 90 3.41 -5.76 -2.86
N ALA A 91 3.71 -6.50 -1.79
CA ALA A 91 5.02 -6.41 -1.13
C ALA A 91 6.16 -6.76 -2.09
N LYS A 92 6.02 -7.85 -2.88
CA LYS A 92 7.00 -8.23 -3.90
C LYS A 92 7.16 -7.16 -4.98
N GLN A 93 6.07 -6.56 -5.45
CA GLN A 93 6.10 -5.47 -6.42
C GLN A 93 6.79 -4.22 -5.85
N ALA A 94 6.49 -3.83 -4.60
CA ALA A 94 7.12 -2.68 -3.95
C ALA A 94 8.64 -2.87 -3.82
N ILE A 95 9.09 -4.05 -3.37
CA ILE A 95 10.52 -4.36 -3.27
C ILE A 95 11.17 -4.37 -4.66
N ALA A 96 10.53 -4.96 -5.67
CA ALA A 96 11.03 -4.97 -7.04
C ALA A 96 11.10 -3.56 -7.66
N ALA A 97 10.20 -2.66 -7.29
CA ALA A 97 10.24 -1.25 -7.68
C ALA A 97 11.35 -0.45 -6.99
N GLY A 98 11.98 -1.00 -5.93
CA GLY A 98 13.10 -0.39 -5.21
C GLY A 98 12.76 0.08 -3.79
N ALA A 99 11.64 -0.35 -3.20
CA ALA A 99 11.40 -0.14 -1.77
C ALA A 99 12.41 -0.92 -0.93
N SER A 100 12.84 -0.34 0.19
CA SER A 100 13.76 -0.97 1.14
C SER A 100 13.03 -1.85 2.16
N ALA A 101 11.76 -1.55 2.43
CA ALA A 101 10.93 -2.32 3.34
C ALA A 101 9.43 -2.26 2.97
N PHE A 102 8.69 -3.27 3.45
CA PHE A 102 7.24 -3.32 3.40
C PHE A 102 6.69 -3.72 4.77
N VAL A 103 5.91 -2.83 5.40
CA VAL A 103 5.39 -2.97 6.77
C VAL A 103 3.88 -2.92 6.77
N ALA A 104 3.23 -3.82 7.51
CA ALA A 104 1.79 -3.75 7.73
C ALA A 104 1.45 -2.71 8.81
N LYS A 105 0.42 -1.89 8.57
CA LYS A 105 -0.06 -0.88 9.54
C LYS A 105 -0.65 -1.50 10.82
N GLN A 106 -1.01 -2.77 10.82
CA GLN A 106 -1.54 -3.47 12.00
C GLN A 106 -0.38 -3.83 12.94
N GLY A 107 -0.27 -3.15 14.06
CA GLY A 107 0.81 -3.32 15.03
C GLY A 107 2.06 -2.46 14.75
N ALA A 108 1.90 -1.41 13.98
CA ALA A 108 2.97 -0.70 13.26
C ALA A 108 4.07 -0.02 14.08
N GLY A 109 3.86 0.30 15.37
CA GLY A 109 4.84 1.13 16.08
C GLY A 109 6.22 0.50 16.20
N GLU A 110 6.33 -0.59 16.94
CA GLU A 110 7.63 -1.27 17.18
C GLU A 110 8.18 -1.90 15.90
N GLU A 111 7.29 -2.43 15.06
CA GLU A 111 7.67 -3.05 13.80
C GLU A 111 8.26 -2.04 12.83
N LEU A 112 7.67 -0.85 12.72
CA LEU A 112 8.17 0.25 11.89
C LEU A 112 9.55 0.71 12.38
N LEU A 113 9.74 0.91 13.68
CA LEU A 113 11.04 1.28 14.25
C LEU A 113 12.10 0.20 13.97
N THR A 114 11.72 -1.05 14.00
CA THR A 114 12.62 -2.16 13.63
C THR A 114 12.98 -2.11 12.14
N ALA A 115 11.99 -1.90 11.26
CA ALA A 115 12.21 -1.75 9.83
C ALA A 115 13.15 -0.56 9.53
N ILE A 116 12.93 0.60 10.16
CA ILE A 116 13.78 1.79 10.02
C ILE A 116 15.23 1.45 10.37
N ARG A 117 15.46 0.85 11.54
CA ARG A 117 16.83 0.47 11.97
C ARG A 117 17.51 -0.47 10.97
N MET A 118 16.76 -1.43 10.40
CA MET A 118 17.31 -2.37 9.44
C MET A 118 17.66 -1.71 8.11
N VAL A 119 16.76 -0.90 7.56
CA VAL A 119 16.98 -0.28 6.23
C VAL A 119 18.09 0.78 6.27
N LEU A 120 18.23 1.53 7.36
CA LEU A 120 19.30 2.52 7.53
C LEU A 120 20.68 1.86 7.60
N LYS A 121 20.77 0.63 8.12
CA LYS A 121 21.99 -0.20 8.09
C LYS A 121 22.25 -0.88 6.74
N GLY A 122 21.44 -0.58 5.72
CA GLY A 122 21.58 -1.16 4.38
C GLY A 122 20.84 -2.50 4.17
N GLY A 123 20.14 -2.99 5.18
CA GLY A 123 19.30 -4.20 5.08
C GLY A 123 17.95 -3.93 4.39
N SER A 124 17.11 -4.95 4.36
CA SER A 124 15.70 -4.88 3.93
C SER A 124 14.80 -5.46 5.01
N TYR A 125 13.52 -5.08 4.99
CA TYR A 125 12.55 -5.59 5.95
C TYR A 125 11.20 -5.86 5.28
N ILE A 126 10.58 -6.97 5.63
CA ILE A 126 9.20 -7.29 5.28
C ILE A 126 8.53 -7.82 6.55
N SER A 127 7.34 -7.34 6.86
CA SER A 127 6.55 -7.85 8.00
C SER A 127 6.53 -9.36 8.05
N PRO A 128 6.85 -10.02 9.19
CA PRO A 128 7.05 -11.47 9.28
C PRO A 128 5.89 -12.28 8.69
N HIS A 129 4.64 -11.93 9.01
CA HIS A 129 3.46 -12.62 8.49
C HIS A 129 3.29 -12.48 6.96
N ILE A 130 3.82 -11.40 6.35
CA ILE A 130 3.85 -11.23 4.90
C ILE A 130 4.97 -12.07 4.30
N ALA A 131 6.15 -12.05 4.92
CA ALA A 131 7.30 -12.84 4.50
C ALA A 131 7.00 -14.36 4.53
N GLU A 132 6.34 -14.86 5.57
CA GLU A 132 5.88 -16.25 5.66
C GLU A 132 4.94 -16.62 4.51
N ARG A 133 4.00 -15.72 4.19
CA ARG A 133 3.09 -15.91 3.05
C ARG A 133 3.80 -15.83 1.70
N MET A 134 4.85 -15.03 1.58
CA MET A 134 5.69 -14.99 0.37
C MET A 134 6.50 -16.26 0.19
N ALA A 135 6.97 -16.89 1.28
CA ALA A 135 7.75 -18.11 1.25
C ALA A 135 6.93 -19.38 1.00
N SER A 136 5.61 -19.31 1.23
CA SER A 136 4.72 -20.48 1.05
C SER A 136 4.37 -20.67 -0.43
N PRO A 137 4.74 -21.80 -1.07
CA PRO A 137 4.36 -22.10 -2.45
C PRO A 137 2.82 -22.11 -2.60
N GLY A 138 2.28 -21.25 -3.46
CA GLY A 138 0.84 -21.11 -3.69
C GLY A 138 0.11 -20.11 -2.79
N ALA A 139 0.77 -19.44 -1.83
CA ALA A 139 0.14 -18.41 -0.98
C ALA A 139 -0.07 -17.07 -1.73
N THR A 140 0.68 -16.83 -2.79
CA THR A 140 0.61 -15.62 -3.63
C THR A 140 -0.65 -15.53 -4.50
N GLU A 141 -1.35 -16.64 -4.71
CA GLU A 141 -2.54 -16.67 -5.58
C GLU A 141 -3.88 -16.68 -4.82
N ARG A 142 -3.88 -16.91 -3.50
CA ARG A 142 -5.08 -17.28 -2.75
C ARG A 142 -6.17 -16.20 -2.60
N PRO A 143 -5.94 -14.90 -2.38
CA PRO A 143 -7.07 -13.98 -2.22
C PRO A 143 -7.94 -13.84 -3.47
N LEU A 144 -7.33 -13.71 -4.66
CA LEU A 144 -8.11 -13.66 -5.91
C LEU A 144 -8.45 -15.06 -6.43
N ALA A 145 -7.66 -16.09 -6.15
CA ALA A 145 -7.95 -17.48 -6.51
C ALA A 145 -9.12 -18.06 -5.72
N THR A 146 -9.41 -17.54 -4.51
CA THR A 146 -10.61 -17.93 -3.75
C THR A 146 -11.89 -17.33 -4.31
N LEU A 147 -11.79 -16.31 -5.18
CA LEU A 147 -12.94 -15.72 -5.84
C LEU A 147 -13.35 -16.55 -7.07
N THR A 148 -14.63 -16.73 -7.24
CA THR A 148 -15.19 -17.33 -8.47
C THR A 148 -14.87 -16.43 -9.68
N PRO A 149 -14.91 -16.94 -10.92
CA PRO A 149 -14.75 -16.10 -12.11
C PRO A 149 -15.68 -14.89 -12.10
N ARG A 150 -16.93 -15.08 -11.68
CA ARG A 150 -17.93 -14.02 -11.59
C ARG A 150 -17.59 -12.95 -10.55
N GLN A 151 -17.09 -13.36 -9.41
CA GLN A 151 -16.66 -12.43 -8.36
C GLN A 151 -15.44 -11.62 -8.79
N ARG A 152 -14.50 -12.20 -9.53
CA ARG A 152 -13.34 -11.49 -10.11
C ARG A 152 -13.77 -10.43 -11.12
N GLU A 153 -14.73 -10.75 -11.97
CA GLU A 153 -15.30 -9.83 -12.96
C GLU A 153 -15.98 -8.63 -12.26
N ILE A 154 -16.80 -8.89 -11.24
CA ILE A 154 -17.41 -7.83 -10.43
C ILE A 154 -16.35 -6.97 -9.74
N LEU A 155 -15.30 -7.58 -9.20
CA LEU A 155 -14.22 -6.86 -8.55
C LEU A 155 -13.47 -5.91 -9.51
N GLN A 156 -13.31 -6.30 -10.79
CA GLN A 156 -12.74 -5.42 -11.82
C GLN A 156 -13.62 -4.18 -12.08
N PHE A 157 -14.94 -4.34 -12.13
CA PHE A 157 -15.84 -3.20 -12.27
C PHE A 157 -15.81 -2.28 -11.04
N ILE A 158 -15.73 -2.87 -9.84
CA ILE A 158 -15.56 -2.10 -8.58
C ILE A 158 -14.27 -1.28 -8.61
N ALA A 159 -13.18 -1.86 -9.08
CA ALA A 159 -11.89 -1.18 -9.23
C ALA A 159 -11.95 0.02 -10.19
N LYS A 160 -12.79 -0.06 -11.21
CA LYS A 160 -13.06 1.02 -12.17
C LYS A 160 -14.05 2.08 -11.66
N GLY A 161 -14.54 1.93 -10.42
CA GLY A 161 -15.46 2.87 -9.79
C GLY A 161 -16.93 2.73 -10.18
N HIS A 162 -17.32 1.64 -10.86
CA HIS A 162 -18.72 1.42 -11.24
C HIS A 162 -19.61 1.15 -10.02
N SER A 163 -20.81 1.73 -10.05
CA SER A 163 -21.87 1.47 -9.08
C SER A 163 -22.48 0.07 -9.25
N ALA A 164 -23.13 -0.45 -8.22
CA ALA A 164 -23.82 -1.74 -8.30
C ALA A 164 -24.88 -1.80 -9.42
N LYS A 165 -25.51 -0.66 -9.76
CA LYS A 165 -26.48 -0.58 -10.87
C LYS A 165 -25.79 -0.71 -12.23
N GLU A 166 -24.66 -0.05 -12.43
CA GLU A 166 -23.88 -0.11 -13.68
C GLU A 166 -23.30 -1.51 -13.88
N ILE A 167 -22.76 -2.11 -12.81
CA ILE A 167 -22.25 -3.49 -12.83
C ILE A 167 -23.38 -4.47 -13.17
N ALA A 168 -24.54 -4.30 -12.57
CA ALA A 168 -25.71 -5.13 -12.82
C ALA A 168 -26.15 -5.06 -14.30
N ALA A 169 -26.19 -3.86 -14.87
CA ALA A 169 -26.49 -3.65 -16.28
C ALA A 169 -25.46 -4.30 -17.20
N ALA A 170 -24.16 -4.07 -16.94
CA ALA A 170 -23.07 -4.62 -17.74
C ALA A 170 -22.99 -6.15 -17.71
N LEU A 171 -23.37 -6.75 -16.60
CA LEU A 171 -23.23 -8.19 -16.36
C LEU A 171 -24.56 -8.97 -16.46
N ASN A 172 -25.65 -8.31 -16.83
CA ASN A 172 -27.01 -8.85 -16.90
C ASN A 172 -27.47 -9.53 -15.58
N LEU A 173 -27.27 -8.80 -14.48
CA LEU A 173 -27.62 -9.20 -13.11
C LEU A 173 -28.65 -8.21 -12.50
N SER A 174 -29.20 -8.57 -11.34
CA SER A 174 -29.88 -7.58 -10.50
C SER A 174 -28.85 -6.80 -9.63
N PRO A 175 -29.11 -5.52 -9.28
CA PRO A 175 -28.26 -4.79 -8.34
C PRO A 175 -28.11 -5.52 -7.00
N ARG A 176 -29.13 -6.20 -6.54
CA ARG A 176 -29.13 -7.03 -5.32
C ARG A 176 -28.13 -8.20 -5.44
N THR A 177 -28.08 -8.85 -6.59
CA THR A 177 -27.11 -9.93 -6.86
C THR A 177 -25.67 -9.41 -6.82
N VAL A 178 -25.42 -8.21 -7.37
CA VAL A 178 -24.11 -7.57 -7.33
C VAL A 178 -23.71 -7.25 -5.88
N GLU A 179 -24.61 -6.72 -5.07
CA GLU A 179 -24.32 -6.45 -3.65
C GLU A 179 -24.05 -7.75 -2.86
N THR A 180 -24.75 -8.83 -3.17
CA THR A 180 -24.47 -10.15 -2.58
C THR A 180 -23.05 -10.61 -2.91
N HIS A 181 -22.66 -10.57 -4.18
CA HIS A 181 -21.30 -10.91 -4.59
C HIS A 181 -20.25 -10.00 -3.96
N LYS A 182 -20.51 -8.70 -3.88
CA LYS A 182 -19.62 -7.75 -3.21
C LYS A 182 -19.42 -8.10 -1.74
N TYR A 183 -20.49 -8.47 -1.02
CA TYR A 183 -20.40 -8.94 0.35
C TYR A 183 -19.56 -10.21 0.48
N GLU A 184 -19.79 -11.19 -0.42
CA GLU A 184 -19.01 -12.44 -0.44
C GLU A 184 -17.54 -12.20 -0.75
N ILE A 185 -17.23 -11.30 -1.71
CA ILE A 185 -15.86 -10.87 -2.03
C ILE A 185 -15.22 -10.23 -0.79
N MET A 186 -15.91 -9.30 -0.14
CA MET A 186 -15.41 -8.65 1.07
C MET A 186 -15.11 -9.67 2.17
N ARG A 187 -16.00 -10.66 2.38
CA ARG A 187 -15.81 -11.73 3.35
C ARG A 187 -14.61 -12.62 2.98
N ALA A 188 -14.49 -13.02 1.72
CA ALA A 188 -13.39 -13.87 1.24
C ALA A 188 -12.04 -13.18 1.33
N LEU A 189 -12.00 -11.86 1.15
CA LEU A 189 -10.79 -11.04 1.21
C LEU A 189 -10.54 -10.40 2.59
N GLY A 190 -11.46 -10.59 3.55
CA GLY A 190 -11.31 -10.08 4.92
C GLY A 190 -11.63 -8.60 5.11
N PHE A 191 -12.32 -7.95 4.18
CA PHE A 191 -12.68 -6.54 4.27
C PHE A 191 -13.99 -6.31 5.05
N ARG A 192 -14.03 -5.22 5.84
CA ARG A 192 -15.24 -4.79 6.57
C ARG A 192 -15.95 -3.60 5.92
N LYS A 193 -15.24 -2.80 5.12
CA LYS A 193 -15.78 -1.60 4.47
C LYS A 193 -15.61 -1.69 2.95
N SER A 194 -16.62 -1.23 2.21
CA SER A 194 -16.57 -1.19 0.73
C SER A 194 -15.43 -0.32 0.20
N ALA A 195 -15.11 0.79 0.88
CA ALA A 195 -14.00 1.65 0.52
C ALA A 195 -12.65 0.90 0.53
N ASP A 196 -12.46 -0.02 1.48
CA ASP A 196 -11.26 -0.83 1.57
C ASP A 196 -11.14 -1.80 0.40
N LEU A 197 -12.29 -2.38 -0.02
CA LEU A 197 -12.34 -3.25 -1.20
C LEU A 197 -11.98 -2.50 -2.49
N VAL A 198 -12.50 -1.27 -2.65
CA VAL A 198 -12.19 -0.42 -3.82
C VAL A 198 -10.68 -0.12 -3.86
N ARG A 199 -10.13 0.37 -2.76
CA ARG A 199 -8.68 0.67 -2.66
C ARG A 199 -7.81 -0.56 -2.94
N TYR A 200 -8.16 -1.70 -2.37
CA TYR A 200 -7.47 -2.96 -2.64
C TYR A 200 -7.52 -3.33 -4.13
N ALA A 201 -8.69 -3.27 -4.75
CA ALA A 201 -8.86 -3.62 -6.15
C ALA A 201 -8.07 -2.69 -7.08
N THR A 202 -8.01 -1.38 -6.76
CA THR A 202 -7.22 -0.38 -7.47
C THR A 202 -5.72 -0.64 -7.30
N SER A 203 -5.24 -0.91 -6.06
CA SER A 203 -3.82 -1.22 -5.80
C SER A 203 -3.34 -2.50 -6.48
N MET A 204 -4.26 -3.39 -6.86
CA MET A 204 -3.98 -4.60 -7.62
C MET A 204 -3.92 -4.37 -9.15
N GLY A 205 -4.06 -3.12 -9.60
CA GLY A 205 -4.07 -2.80 -11.04
C GLY A 205 -5.32 -3.27 -11.79
N LEU A 206 -6.36 -3.74 -11.10
CA LEU A 206 -7.55 -4.29 -11.73
C LEU A 206 -8.41 -3.24 -12.45
N GLY A 207 -8.18 -1.96 -12.18
CA GLY A 207 -8.85 -0.82 -12.83
C GLY A 207 -8.19 -0.30 -14.10
N MET A 208 -6.97 -0.75 -14.41
CA MET A 208 -6.16 -0.30 -15.54
C MET A 208 -6.29 -1.28 -16.71
N SER A 209 -7.33 -1.08 -17.55
CA SER A 209 -7.45 -1.73 -18.86
C SER A 209 -8.29 -0.83 -19.76
#